data_88ef65edbcbab55d4421ce979bc88767
#
_entry.id   88ef65edbcbab55d4421ce979bc88767
#
_cell.length_a   1.000
_cell.length_b   1.000
_cell.length_c   1.000
_cell.angle_alpha   90.00
_cell.angle_beta   90.00
_cell.angle_gamma   90.00
#
_symmetry.space_group_name_H-M   'P 1'
#
loop_
_entity.id
_entity.type
_entity.pdbx_description
1 polymer ?
#
loop_
_entity_poly.entity_id
_entity_poly.type
_entity_poly.pdbx_seq_one_letter_code
_entity_poly.pdbx_strand_id
1 'polypeptide(L)'
;MALRLFSSISVETTLASSINSAVTSITVATGTATTLLGGVTMVANSQFTVAIDPDTISEEIVFITAGPSGDTFTVTRARAGSAGVAHSTGATVKHVLTSSDLSAFEAGLSDDAGGTVTSLLLMGG
;
A
#
# COMPACT_ATOMS: atom_id res chain seq x y z
N MET A 1 -2.73 16.08 0.11
CA MET A 1 -2.00 14.82 0.29
C MET A 1 -2.99 13.67 0.45
N ALA A 2 -2.72 12.53 -0.17
CA ALA A 2 -3.60 11.38 -0.03
C ALA A 2 -3.56 10.82 1.39
N LEU A 3 -4.71 10.40 1.88
CA LEU A 3 -4.82 9.75 3.18
C LEU A 3 -4.21 8.35 3.08
N ARG A 4 -3.28 8.03 3.96
CA ARG A 4 -2.65 6.71 4.01
C ARG A 4 -3.41 5.82 4.95
N LEU A 5 -3.79 4.65 4.46
CA LEU A 5 -4.57 3.68 5.22
C LEU A 5 -3.70 2.47 5.58
N PHE A 6 -3.94 1.90 6.74
CA PHE A 6 -3.14 0.80 7.26
C PHE A 6 -4.06 -0.24 7.90
N SER A 7 -3.62 -1.50 7.87
CA SER A 7 -4.33 -2.60 8.53
C SER A 7 -3.35 -3.51 9.25
N SER A 8 -3.67 -3.86 10.48
CA SER A 8 -2.89 -4.84 11.25
C SER A 8 -3.36 -6.27 11.02
N ILE A 9 -4.49 -6.44 10.33
CA ILE A 9 -5.06 -7.78 10.08
C ILE A 9 -5.11 -8.11 8.57
N SER A 10 -4.39 -7.35 7.75
CA SER A 10 -4.26 -7.65 6.33
C SER A 10 -3.64 -9.03 6.13
N VAL A 11 -4.19 -9.80 5.20
CA VAL A 11 -3.66 -11.12 4.85
C VAL A 11 -3.14 -11.06 3.43
N GLU A 12 -1.91 -11.52 3.22
CA GLU A 12 -1.31 -11.52 1.90
C GLU A 12 -2.09 -12.39 0.91
N THR A 13 -2.00 -12.03 -0.35
CA THR A 13 -2.62 -12.77 -1.43
C THR A 13 -1.65 -12.89 -2.60
N THR A 14 -2.15 -13.28 -3.75
CA THR A 14 -1.35 -13.45 -4.96
C THR A 14 -2.05 -12.81 -6.14
N LEU A 15 -1.30 -12.48 -7.19
CA LEU A 15 -1.89 -12.02 -8.45
C LEU A 15 -2.63 -13.17 -9.13
N ALA A 16 -3.85 -12.91 -9.55
CA ALA A 16 -4.65 -13.87 -10.31
C ALA A 16 -4.18 -13.95 -11.77
N SER A 17 -3.53 -12.91 -12.27
CA SER A 17 -2.99 -12.90 -13.64
C SER A 17 -1.74 -12.02 -13.68
N SER A 18 -0.88 -12.31 -14.66
CA SER A 18 0.37 -11.55 -14.82
C SER A 18 0.09 -10.11 -15.22
N ILE A 19 1.00 -9.22 -14.87
CA ILE A 19 0.94 -7.80 -15.24
C ILE A 19 2.28 -7.38 -15.85
N ASN A 20 2.22 -6.39 -16.74
CA ASN A 20 3.44 -5.80 -17.27
C ASN A 20 3.91 -4.65 -16.33
N SER A 21 4.96 -3.95 -16.73
CA SER A 21 5.56 -2.91 -15.89
C SER A 21 4.75 -1.60 -15.83
N ALA A 22 3.66 -1.49 -16.55
CA ALA A 22 2.96 -0.21 -16.75
C ALA A 22 1.48 -0.22 -16.39
N VAL A 23 0.82 -1.38 -16.34
CA VAL A 23 -0.64 -1.40 -16.06
C VAL A 23 -0.92 -0.88 -14.66
N THR A 24 -2.04 -0.20 -14.51
CA THR A 24 -2.45 0.44 -13.25
C THR A 24 -3.62 -0.26 -12.60
N SER A 25 -3.92 -1.48 -12.99
CA SER A 25 -4.89 -2.31 -12.29
C SER A 25 -4.30 -3.69 -12.04
N ILE A 26 -4.61 -4.26 -10.88
CA ILE A 26 -4.18 -5.61 -10.52
C ILE A 26 -5.40 -6.39 -10.03
N THR A 27 -5.45 -7.66 -10.40
CA THR A 27 -6.48 -8.58 -9.92
C THR A 27 -5.81 -9.61 -9.03
N VAL A 28 -6.34 -9.79 -7.84
CA VAL A 28 -5.82 -10.75 -6.87
C VAL A 28 -6.65 -12.03 -6.89
N ALA A 29 -6.16 -13.05 -6.19
CA ALA A 29 -6.84 -14.35 -6.14
C ALA A 29 -8.31 -14.17 -5.73
N THR A 30 -9.18 -14.99 -6.32
CA THR A 30 -10.62 -14.87 -6.14
C THR A 30 -11.01 -14.86 -4.66
N GLY A 31 -11.79 -13.88 -4.28
CA GLY A 31 -12.34 -13.76 -2.93
C GLY A 31 -11.37 -13.20 -1.89
N THR A 32 -10.18 -12.77 -2.28
CA THR A 32 -9.15 -12.33 -1.31
C THR A 32 -8.94 -10.82 -1.24
N ALA A 33 -9.59 -10.04 -2.10
CA ALA A 33 -9.35 -8.59 -2.14
C ALA A 33 -9.68 -7.92 -0.81
N THR A 34 -10.82 -8.22 -0.23
CA THR A 34 -11.22 -7.63 1.05
C THR A 34 -10.35 -8.10 2.21
N THR A 35 -9.86 -9.33 2.13
CA THR A 35 -8.95 -9.88 3.14
C THR A 35 -7.59 -9.18 3.08
N LEU A 36 -7.13 -8.85 1.90
CA LEU A 36 -5.90 -8.06 1.74
C LEU A 36 -6.07 -6.67 2.37
N LEU A 37 -7.21 -6.04 2.20
CA LEU A 37 -7.46 -4.74 2.84
C LEU A 37 -7.61 -4.85 4.35
N GLY A 38 -7.98 -6.02 4.87
CA GLY A 38 -8.03 -6.24 6.30
C GLY A 38 -8.93 -5.27 7.05
N GLY A 39 -10.16 -5.09 6.57
CA GLY A 39 -11.13 -4.20 7.19
C GLY A 39 -11.05 -2.74 6.76
N VAL A 40 -10.05 -2.39 5.97
CA VAL A 40 -9.92 -1.02 5.43
C VAL A 40 -10.90 -0.85 4.27
N THR A 41 -11.54 0.33 4.22
CA THR A 41 -12.37 0.72 3.08
C THR A 41 -11.67 1.83 2.32
N MET A 42 -11.43 1.62 1.03
CA MET A 42 -10.82 2.66 0.19
C MET A 42 -11.83 3.79 -0.03
N VAL A 43 -11.38 5.01 0.16
CA VAL A 43 -12.18 6.21 -0.06
C VAL A 43 -11.44 7.11 -1.05
N ALA A 44 -12.14 8.13 -1.56
CA ALA A 44 -11.52 9.08 -2.48
C ALA A 44 -10.25 9.67 -1.84
N ASN A 45 -9.20 9.77 -2.64
CA ASN A 45 -7.92 10.35 -2.23
C ASN A 45 -7.26 9.60 -1.06
N SER A 46 -7.33 8.27 -1.07
CA SER A 46 -6.67 7.42 -0.08
C SER A 46 -5.68 6.47 -0.75
N GLN A 47 -4.76 5.93 0.04
CA GLN A 47 -3.72 5.01 -0.42
C GLN A 47 -3.56 3.87 0.59
N PHE A 48 -3.32 2.66 0.06
CA PHE A 48 -3.03 1.48 0.86
C PHE A 48 -1.79 0.82 0.24
N THR A 49 -0.70 0.78 0.97
CA THR A 49 0.60 0.37 0.42
C THR A 49 0.74 -1.15 0.43
N VAL A 50 1.08 -1.72 -0.71
CA VAL A 50 1.40 -3.15 -0.82
C VAL A 50 2.70 -3.34 -1.57
N ALA A 51 3.36 -4.47 -1.32
CA ALA A 51 4.50 -4.94 -2.08
C ALA A 51 4.07 -6.10 -2.96
N ILE A 52 4.52 -6.10 -4.21
CA ILE A 52 4.36 -7.24 -5.12
C ILE A 52 5.73 -7.91 -5.21
N ASP A 53 5.77 -9.24 -5.08
CA ASP A 53 7.00 -10.03 -5.00
C ASP A 53 7.96 -9.55 -3.90
N PRO A 54 7.47 -9.40 -2.64
CA PRO A 54 8.31 -8.90 -1.57
C PRO A 54 9.53 -9.79 -1.33
N ASP A 55 10.63 -9.17 -0.91
CA ASP A 55 11.90 -9.84 -0.60
C ASP A 55 12.54 -10.53 -1.81
N THR A 56 12.22 -10.10 -3.00
CA THR A 56 12.86 -10.58 -4.23
C THR A 56 13.44 -9.41 -5.00
N ILE A 57 14.24 -9.73 -6.02
CA ILE A 57 14.82 -8.70 -6.88
C ILE A 57 13.75 -7.98 -7.70
N SER A 58 12.57 -8.57 -7.84
CA SER A 58 11.44 -7.99 -8.56
C SER A 58 10.46 -7.26 -7.63
N GLU A 59 10.82 -7.05 -6.38
CA GLU A 59 9.94 -6.37 -5.43
C GLU A 59 9.55 -4.98 -5.94
N GLU A 60 8.27 -4.71 -5.92
CA GLU A 60 7.75 -3.40 -6.30
C GLU A 60 6.75 -2.95 -5.26
N ILE A 61 6.87 -1.69 -4.84
CA ILE A 61 5.89 -1.06 -3.94
C ILE A 61 4.86 -0.35 -4.81
N VAL A 62 3.59 -0.63 -4.54
CA VAL A 62 2.49 0.04 -5.24
C VAL A 62 1.49 0.57 -4.22
N PHE A 63 0.77 1.62 -4.58
CA PHE A 63 -0.32 2.16 -3.77
C PHE A 63 -1.63 1.73 -4.39
N ILE A 64 -2.46 1.02 -3.64
CA ILE A 64 -3.84 0.79 -4.00
C ILE A 64 -4.58 2.10 -3.74
N THR A 65 -5.24 2.64 -4.76
CA THR A 65 -5.92 3.94 -4.66
C THR A 65 -7.42 3.83 -4.83
N ALA A 66 -7.92 2.71 -5.32
CA ALA A 66 -9.35 2.47 -5.48
C ALA A 66 -9.66 0.98 -5.56
N GLY A 67 -10.88 0.62 -5.29
CA GLY A 67 -11.37 -0.74 -5.35
C GLY A 67 -11.55 -1.33 -3.95
N PRO A 68 -11.84 -2.64 -3.85
CA PRO A 68 -11.87 -3.57 -4.97
C PRO A 68 -13.17 -3.50 -5.77
N SER A 69 -13.05 -3.74 -7.07
CA SER A 69 -14.19 -4.03 -7.93
C SER A 69 -14.09 -5.52 -8.26
N GLY A 70 -14.90 -6.35 -7.59
CA GLY A 70 -14.62 -7.78 -7.54
C GLY A 70 -13.30 -7.99 -6.80
N ASP A 71 -12.30 -8.52 -7.49
CA ASP A 71 -10.95 -8.69 -6.93
C ASP A 71 -9.91 -7.81 -7.63
N THR A 72 -10.35 -6.74 -8.28
CA THR A 72 -9.47 -5.83 -9.03
C THR A 72 -9.32 -4.51 -8.32
N PHE A 73 -8.07 -4.09 -8.14
CA PHE A 73 -7.73 -2.78 -7.56
C PHE A 73 -7.13 -1.87 -8.62
N THR A 74 -7.35 -0.57 -8.45
CA THR A 74 -6.59 0.46 -9.16
C THR A 74 -5.36 0.79 -8.32
N VAL A 75 -4.21 0.85 -8.96
CA VAL A 75 -2.94 1.06 -8.26
C VAL A 75 -2.10 2.14 -8.94
N THR A 76 -1.19 2.73 -8.16
CA THR A 76 -0.11 3.57 -8.66
C THR A 76 1.18 2.79 -8.54
N ARG A 77 1.92 2.68 -9.64
CA ARG A 77 3.09 1.80 -9.76
C ARG A 77 4.38 2.49 -9.30
N ALA A 78 5.40 1.69 -9.02
CA ALA A 78 6.78 2.13 -8.78
C ALA A 78 6.86 3.19 -7.67
N ARG A 79 6.35 2.87 -6.50
CA ARG A 79 6.34 3.80 -5.36
C ARG A 79 7.47 3.49 -4.38
N ALA A 80 7.71 4.41 -3.45
CA ALA A 80 8.69 4.25 -2.36
C ALA A 80 10.08 3.84 -2.84
N GLY A 81 10.50 4.36 -4.00
CA GLY A 81 11.83 4.10 -4.54
C GLY A 81 11.95 2.81 -5.35
N SER A 82 10.89 2.04 -5.51
CA SER A 82 10.91 0.83 -6.32
C SER A 82 10.73 1.14 -7.81
N ALA A 83 11.01 0.17 -8.66
CA ALA A 83 10.84 0.29 -10.10
C ALA A 83 9.64 -0.52 -10.57
N GLY A 84 8.94 -0.03 -11.61
CA GLY A 84 7.86 -0.78 -12.24
C GLY A 84 8.44 -1.92 -13.06
N VAL A 85 8.03 -3.15 -12.72
CA VAL A 85 8.49 -4.35 -13.40
C VAL A 85 7.30 -5.27 -13.66
N ALA A 86 7.49 -6.24 -14.57
CA ALA A 86 6.46 -7.24 -14.81
C ALA A 86 6.41 -8.22 -13.63
N HIS A 87 5.22 -8.69 -13.32
CA HIS A 87 5.02 -9.72 -12.30
C HIS A 87 4.17 -10.84 -12.86
N SER A 88 4.50 -12.07 -12.49
CA SER A 88 3.81 -13.25 -13.01
C SER A 88 2.54 -13.56 -12.21
N THR A 89 1.65 -14.34 -12.80
CA THR A 89 0.54 -14.94 -12.08
C THR A 89 1.08 -15.68 -10.86
N GLY A 90 0.45 -15.47 -9.70
CA GLY A 90 0.89 -16.09 -8.46
C GLY A 90 1.89 -15.27 -7.65
N ALA A 91 2.35 -14.13 -8.18
CA ALA A 91 3.23 -13.25 -7.42
C ALA A 91 2.56 -12.80 -6.13
N THR A 92 3.30 -12.81 -5.03
CA THR A 92 2.77 -12.41 -3.73
C THR A 92 2.41 -10.93 -3.70
N VAL A 93 1.26 -10.60 -3.13
CA VAL A 93 0.82 -9.22 -2.89
C VAL A 93 0.56 -9.08 -1.39
N LYS A 94 1.28 -8.19 -0.73
CA LYS A 94 1.29 -8.10 0.73
C LYS A 94 1.29 -6.64 1.17
N HIS A 95 0.44 -6.32 2.16
CA HIS A 95 0.45 -5.00 2.77
C HIS A 95 1.77 -4.80 3.55
N VAL A 96 2.41 -3.66 3.33
CA VAL A 96 3.68 -3.32 3.97
C VAL A 96 3.68 -1.88 4.45
N LEU A 97 4.54 -1.58 5.41
CA LEU A 97 4.81 -0.22 5.85
C LEU A 97 6.18 0.17 5.32
N THR A 98 6.24 1.27 4.57
CA THR A 98 7.48 1.73 3.95
C THR A 98 8.00 2.99 4.62
N SER A 99 9.26 3.36 4.32
CA SER A 99 9.81 4.62 4.81
C SER A 99 9.02 5.81 4.28
N SER A 100 8.44 5.70 3.09
CA SER A 100 7.56 6.72 2.53
C SER A 100 6.31 6.91 3.39
N ASP A 101 5.73 5.82 3.90
CA ASP A 101 4.57 5.89 4.79
C ASP A 101 4.93 6.56 6.11
N LEU A 102 6.09 6.20 6.68
CA LEU A 102 6.56 6.80 7.92
C LEU A 102 6.86 8.29 7.76
N SER A 103 7.49 8.66 6.66
CA SER A 103 7.77 10.09 6.37
C SER A 103 6.49 10.90 6.24
N ALA A 104 5.47 10.35 5.58
CA ALA A 104 4.18 11.02 5.44
C ALA A 104 3.50 11.19 6.79
N PHE A 105 3.60 10.20 7.66
CA PHE A 105 3.04 10.25 9.00
C PHE A 105 3.75 11.33 9.84
N GLU A 106 5.08 11.37 9.81
CA GLU A 106 5.86 12.37 10.52
C GLU A 106 5.51 13.79 10.04
N ALA A 107 5.42 14.00 8.75
CA ALA A 107 5.06 15.29 8.18
C ALA A 107 3.66 15.73 8.63
N GLY A 108 2.70 14.80 8.66
CA GLY A 108 1.35 15.09 9.12
C GLY A 108 1.32 15.48 10.59
N LEU A 109 2.09 14.81 11.42
CA LEU A 109 2.17 15.15 12.84
C LEU A 109 2.78 16.54 13.04
N SER A 110 3.87 16.85 12.34
CA SER A 110 4.53 18.15 12.46
C SER A 110 3.63 19.29 12.01
N ASP A 111 2.94 19.12 10.90
CA ASP A 111 2.03 20.13 10.35
C ASP A 111 0.83 20.37 11.25
N ASP A 112 0.28 19.29 11.80
CA ASP A 112 -0.95 19.35 12.55
C ASP A 112 -0.82 20.09 13.87
N ALA A 113 0.26 19.83 14.59
CA ALA A 113 0.33 20.21 15.99
C ALA A 113 1.47 21.16 16.32
N GLY A 114 2.40 21.36 15.41
CA GLY A 114 3.56 22.19 15.70
C GLY A 114 4.26 21.76 16.96
N GLY A 115 4.40 22.66 17.92
CA GLY A 115 5.08 22.39 19.18
C GLY A 115 4.41 21.35 20.05
N THR A 116 3.12 21.15 19.87
CA THR A 116 2.38 20.16 20.68
C THR A 116 2.84 18.75 20.37
N VAL A 117 3.05 18.46 19.08
CA VAL A 117 3.57 17.14 18.69
C VAL A 117 4.95 16.92 19.27
N THR A 118 5.80 17.93 19.20
CA THR A 118 7.14 17.85 19.77
C THR A 118 7.09 17.53 21.27
N SER A 119 6.23 18.21 22.00
CA SER A 119 6.06 17.95 23.43
C SER A 119 5.59 16.53 23.70
N LEU A 120 4.65 16.04 22.91
CA LEU A 120 4.15 14.69 23.06
C LEU A 120 5.24 13.65 22.82
N LEU A 121 6.07 13.84 21.81
CA LEU A 121 7.17 12.94 21.52
C LEU A 121 8.21 12.92 22.63
N LEU A 122 8.51 14.10 23.22
CA LEU A 122 9.43 14.19 24.34
C LEU A 122 8.87 13.49 25.57
N MET A 123 7.60 13.59 25.81
CA MET A 123 6.95 12.93 26.96
C MET A 123 6.83 11.43 26.76
N GLY A 124 6.63 11.00 25.53
CA GLY A 124 6.50 9.59 25.21
C GLY A 124 7.83 8.89 24.95
N GLY A 125 8.86 9.67 24.78
CA GLY A 125 10.18 9.14 24.39
C GLY A 125 11.10 8.84 25.52
#